data_cdd3e9c2797aeba319be3d48e42847f1
#
_entry.id   cdd3e9c2797aeba319be3d48e42847f1
#
_cell.length_a   1.000
_cell.length_b   1.000
_cell.length_c   1.000
_cell.angle_alpha   90.00
_cell.angle_beta   90.00
_cell.angle_gamma   90.00
#
_symmetry.space_group_name_H-M   'P 1'
#
loop_
_entity.id
_entity.type
_entity.pdbx_description
1 polymer ?
#
loop_
_entity_poly.entity_id
_entity_poly.type
_entity_poly.pdbx_seq_one_letter_code
_entity_poly.pdbx_strand_id
1 'polypeptide(L)'
;MNNPQPPHQPTESGTVRAELRRERAELIARFRERPEVHRLLTGMVRITNRSLITLWRDSGMPTDCCLAAVGGYGRGELQPHSDVDLVILVPDSEAVHRIKSIETFVGQCWDVGLVIGHSVRTVEQCLTEAAIDVTVQTSLLE
;
A
#
# COMPACT_ATOMS: atom_id res chain seq x y z
N MET A 1 11.79 -39.45 22.06
CA MET A 1 11.71 -38.15 22.79
C MET A 1 11.24 -37.10 21.82
N ASN A 2 9.95 -36.76 21.88
CA ASN A 2 9.38 -35.67 21.07
C ASN A 2 9.75 -34.36 21.73
N ASN A 3 10.60 -33.57 21.05
CA ASN A 3 10.88 -32.18 21.42
C ASN A 3 9.69 -31.34 20.94
N PRO A 4 8.95 -30.65 21.82
CA PRO A 4 7.87 -29.79 21.38
C PRO A 4 8.48 -28.61 20.63
N GLN A 5 8.09 -28.45 19.36
CA GLN A 5 8.41 -27.28 18.55
C GLN A 5 7.87 -26.04 19.27
N PRO A 6 8.67 -24.97 19.43
CA PRO A 6 8.16 -23.74 20.03
C PRO A 6 7.00 -23.20 19.18
N PRO A 7 6.00 -22.54 19.79
CA PRO A 7 4.89 -21.97 19.06
C PRO A 7 5.42 -21.01 18.01
N HIS A 8 4.97 -21.20 16.75
CA HIS A 8 5.24 -20.27 15.66
C HIS A 8 4.84 -18.85 16.09
N GLN A 9 5.82 -17.98 16.29
CA GLN A 9 5.55 -16.57 16.42
C GLN A 9 4.90 -16.12 15.11
N PRO A 10 3.79 -15.36 15.14
CA PRO A 10 3.18 -14.83 13.92
C PRO A 10 4.23 -14.02 13.18
N THR A 11 4.38 -14.27 11.89
CA THR A 11 5.21 -13.43 11.02
C THR A 11 4.68 -11.99 11.08
N GLU A 12 5.54 -10.98 10.95
CA GLU A 12 5.12 -9.56 10.97
C GLU A 12 3.97 -9.30 9.98
N SER A 13 4.02 -9.89 8.79
CA SER A 13 2.90 -9.86 7.83
C SER A 13 1.61 -10.48 8.38
N GLY A 14 1.68 -11.54 9.19
CA GLY A 14 0.51 -12.13 9.83
C GLY A 14 -0.15 -11.19 10.83
N THR A 15 0.65 -10.44 11.58
CA THR A 15 0.17 -9.41 12.51
C THR A 15 -0.47 -8.25 11.76
N VAL A 16 0.17 -7.71 10.73
CA VAL A 16 -0.36 -6.62 9.88
C VAL A 16 -1.70 -7.03 9.25
N ARG A 17 -1.81 -8.26 8.75
CA ARG A 17 -3.05 -8.80 8.17
C ARG A 17 -4.19 -8.83 9.19
N ALA A 18 -3.92 -9.32 10.38
CA ALA A 18 -4.92 -9.42 11.44
C ALA A 18 -5.41 -8.04 11.90
N GLU A 19 -4.49 -7.10 12.09
CA GLU A 19 -4.80 -5.72 12.47
C GLU A 19 -5.60 -5.00 11.37
N LEU A 20 -5.15 -5.09 10.13
CA LEU A 20 -5.84 -4.51 8.98
C LEU A 20 -7.30 -4.99 8.88
N ARG A 21 -7.51 -6.30 8.98
CA ARG A 21 -8.87 -6.87 8.93
C ARG A 21 -9.73 -6.39 10.09
N ARG A 22 -9.21 -6.42 11.30
CA ARG A 22 -9.94 -6.01 12.50
C ARG A 22 -10.34 -4.54 12.43
N GLU A 23 -9.40 -3.65 12.15
CA GLU A 23 -9.65 -2.21 12.13
C GLU A 23 -10.59 -1.79 11.00
N ARG A 24 -10.47 -2.42 9.82
CA ARG A 24 -11.41 -2.19 8.72
C ARG A 24 -12.83 -2.65 9.09
N ALA A 25 -12.97 -3.81 9.72
CA ALA A 25 -14.26 -4.31 10.15
C ALA A 25 -14.90 -3.41 11.22
N GLU A 26 -14.14 -2.95 12.21
CA GLU A 26 -14.59 -2.01 13.23
C GLU A 26 -15.05 -0.68 12.63
N LEU A 27 -14.29 -0.15 11.66
CA LEU A 27 -14.64 1.10 11.00
C LEU A 27 -15.95 0.99 10.19
N ILE A 28 -16.11 -0.12 9.46
CA ILE A 28 -17.35 -0.41 8.71
C ILE A 28 -18.53 -0.59 9.67
N ALA A 29 -18.36 -1.28 10.79
CA ALA A 29 -19.41 -1.47 11.79
C ALA A 29 -19.89 -0.11 12.36
N ARG A 30 -18.94 0.76 12.72
CA ARG A 30 -19.26 2.14 13.18
C ARG A 30 -20.00 2.95 12.12
N PHE A 31 -19.62 2.82 10.85
CA PHE A 31 -20.31 3.50 9.75
C PHE A 31 -21.77 3.02 9.60
N ARG A 32 -22.04 1.71 9.81
CA ARG A 32 -23.41 1.19 9.76
C ARG A 32 -24.28 1.74 10.89
N GLU A 33 -23.72 1.95 12.07
CA GLU A 33 -24.42 2.55 13.21
C GLU A 33 -24.62 4.06 13.02
N ARG A 34 -23.60 4.73 12.49
CA ARG A 34 -23.58 6.17 12.25
C ARG A 34 -22.94 6.48 10.90
N PRO A 35 -23.73 6.71 9.85
CA PRO A 35 -23.23 6.92 8.48
C PRO A 35 -22.52 8.27 8.30
N GLU A 36 -21.26 8.35 8.70
CA GLU A 36 -20.39 9.50 8.49
C GLU A 36 -19.35 9.16 7.40
N VAL A 37 -19.66 9.45 6.13
CA VAL A 37 -18.85 9.06 4.97
C VAL A 37 -17.40 9.55 5.07
N HIS A 38 -17.20 10.81 5.43
CA HIS A 38 -15.85 11.38 5.56
C HIS A 38 -15.00 10.61 6.58
N ARG A 39 -15.58 10.22 7.73
CA ARG A 39 -14.88 9.41 8.72
C ARG A 39 -14.54 8.02 8.23
N LEU A 40 -15.43 7.42 7.43
CA LEU A 40 -15.14 6.13 6.81
C LEU A 40 -13.96 6.23 5.87
N LEU A 41 -14.00 7.15 4.89
CA LEU A 41 -12.97 7.29 3.86
C LEU A 41 -11.59 7.62 4.46
N THR A 42 -11.52 8.62 5.33
CA THR A 42 -10.28 9.02 6.00
C THR A 42 -9.77 7.96 6.98
N GLY A 43 -10.66 7.24 7.63
CA GLY A 43 -10.31 6.10 8.47
C GLY A 43 -9.68 4.97 7.66
N MET A 44 -10.23 4.63 6.49
CA MET A 44 -9.68 3.63 5.58
C MET A 44 -8.27 4.02 5.11
N VAL A 45 -8.07 5.28 4.71
CA VAL A 45 -6.74 5.80 4.33
C VAL A 45 -5.74 5.62 5.48
N ARG A 46 -6.10 6.03 6.69
CA ARG A 46 -5.20 5.95 7.86
C ARG A 46 -4.79 4.51 8.19
N ILE A 47 -5.73 3.58 8.15
CA ILE A 47 -5.47 2.15 8.39
C ILE A 47 -4.52 1.60 7.31
N THR A 48 -4.82 1.91 6.04
CA THR A 48 -4.02 1.47 4.89
C THR A 48 -2.60 2.06 4.93
N ASN A 49 -2.46 3.37 5.22
CA ASN A 49 -1.15 4.03 5.34
C ASN A 49 -0.25 3.33 6.36
N ARG A 50 -0.79 3.00 7.53
CA ARG A 50 -0.02 2.32 8.59
C ARG A 50 0.47 0.95 8.13
N SER A 51 -0.40 0.18 7.49
CA SER A 51 -0.02 -1.13 6.93
C SER A 51 1.07 -0.99 5.86
N LEU A 52 0.89 -0.07 4.89
CA LEU A 52 1.86 0.15 3.83
C LEU A 52 3.23 0.61 4.35
N ILE A 53 3.26 1.50 5.35
CA ILE A 53 4.53 1.97 5.95
C ILE A 53 5.28 0.79 6.60
N THR A 54 4.57 -0.09 7.30
CA THR A 54 5.19 -1.28 7.89
C THR A 54 5.74 -2.20 6.81
N LEU A 55 4.92 -2.57 5.82
CA LEU A 55 5.33 -3.46 4.73
C LEU A 55 6.50 -2.88 3.90
N TRP A 56 6.49 -1.55 3.66
CA TRP A 56 7.58 -0.86 2.96
C TRP A 56 8.92 -0.99 3.69
N ARG A 57 8.91 -0.84 5.02
CA ARG A 57 10.11 -1.00 5.84
C ARG A 57 10.59 -2.45 5.85
N ASP A 58 9.66 -3.40 5.99
CA ASP A 58 9.96 -4.83 6.10
C ASP A 58 10.45 -5.43 4.77
N SER A 59 10.08 -4.83 3.64
CA SER A 59 10.53 -5.27 2.31
C SER A 59 12.00 -4.95 2.00
N GLY A 60 12.68 -4.20 2.87
CA GLY A 60 14.06 -3.78 2.65
C GLY A 60 14.21 -2.81 1.48
N MET A 61 13.21 -1.96 1.26
CA MET A 61 13.26 -0.96 0.19
C MET A 61 14.40 0.03 0.41
N PRO A 62 15.23 0.29 -0.62
CA PRO A 62 16.31 1.26 -0.54
C PRO A 62 15.80 2.67 -0.22
N THR A 63 16.61 3.45 0.50
CA THR A 63 16.24 4.79 0.98
C THR A 63 16.11 5.84 -0.13
N ASP A 64 16.61 5.54 -1.31
CA ASP A 64 16.50 6.36 -2.52
C ASP A 64 15.22 6.08 -3.34
N CYS A 65 14.40 5.14 -2.90
CA CYS A 65 13.08 4.86 -3.45
C CYS A 65 11.99 5.58 -2.64
N CYS A 66 10.90 5.93 -3.31
CA CYS A 66 9.76 6.61 -2.69
C CYS A 66 8.45 5.92 -3.06
N LEU A 67 7.53 5.82 -2.09
CA LEU A 67 6.17 5.35 -2.31
C LEU A 67 5.24 6.55 -2.33
N ALA A 68 4.50 6.73 -3.41
CA ALA A 68 3.50 7.77 -3.56
C ALA A 68 2.11 7.16 -3.72
N ALA A 69 1.14 7.73 -3.01
CA ALA A 69 -0.28 7.47 -3.20
C ALA A 69 -0.80 8.33 -4.35
N VAL A 70 -1.63 7.75 -5.22
CA VAL A 70 -2.23 8.46 -6.36
C VAL A 70 -3.72 8.14 -6.47
N GLY A 71 -4.44 8.82 -7.35
CA GLY A 71 -5.86 8.61 -7.56
C GLY A 71 -6.71 8.93 -6.32
N GLY A 72 -7.82 8.21 -6.14
CA GLY A 72 -8.70 8.39 -4.98
C GLY A 72 -7.98 8.18 -3.64
N TYR A 73 -7.05 7.25 -3.58
CA TYR A 73 -6.23 7.04 -2.39
C TYR A 73 -5.31 8.23 -2.12
N GLY A 74 -4.69 8.81 -3.17
CA GLY A 74 -3.85 10.00 -3.06
C GLY A 74 -4.62 11.23 -2.55
N ARG A 75 -5.89 11.38 -2.93
CA ARG A 75 -6.80 12.43 -2.42
C ARG A 75 -7.28 12.20 -1.00
N GLY A 76 -6.92 11.10 -0.35
CA GLY A 76 -7.40 10.76 0.97
C GLY A 76 -8.81 10.16 0.99
N GLU A 77 -9.29 9.64 -0.14
CA GLU A 77 -10.63 9.10 -0.35
C GLU A 77 -10.57 7.62 -0.72
N LEU A 78 -10.39 6.74 0.27
CA LEU A 78 -10.35 5.31 0.04
C LEU A 78 -11.66 4.65 0.48
N GLN A 79 -12.38 4.08 -0.48
CA GLN A 79 -13.58 3.28 -0.19
C GLN A 79 -13.19 1.87 0.31
N PRO A 80 -14.07 1.17 1.07
CA PRO A 80 -13.77 -0.15 1.63
C PRO A 80 -13.33 -1.22 0.63
N HIS A 81 -13.78 -1.12 -0.62
CA HIS A 81 -13.52 -2.10 -1.69
C HIS A 81 -12.75 -1.53 -2.88
N SER A 82 -12.22 -0.31 -2.76
CA SER A 82 -11.37 0.27 -3.79
C SER A 82 -9.97 -0.28 -3.74
N ASP A 83 -9.34 -0.31 -4.90
CA ASP A 83 -7.92 -0.56 -5.03
C ASP A 83 -7.12 0.58 -4.42
N VAL A 84 -5.93 0.26 -3.97
CA VAL A 84 -4.97 1.22 -3.42
C VAL A 84 -3.96 1.55 -4.52
N ASP A 85 -4.10 2.71 -5.14
CA ASP A 85 -3.25 3.12 -6.26
C ASP A 85 -1.94 3.73 -5.77
N LEU A 86 -0.83 3.16 -6.24
CA LEU A 86 0.52 3.47 -5.80
C LEU A 86 1.46 3.70 -6.97
N VAL A 87 2.36 4.66 -6.81
CA VAL A 87 3.54 4.82 -7.66
C VAL A 87 4.78 4.58 -6.82
N ILE A 88 5.64 3.67 -7.26
CA ILE A 88 6.96 3.44 -6.69
C ILE A 88 7.95 4.21 -7.55
N LEU A 89 8.49 5.29 -6.99
CA LEU A 89 9.52 6.10 -7.65
C LEU A 89 10.89 5.53 -7.33
N VAL A 90 11.66 5.30 -8.38
CA VAL A 90 13.03 4.80 -8.31
C VAL A 90 13.97 5.78 -9.02
N PRO A 91 15.23 5.93 -8.58
CA PRO A 91 16.18 6.84 -9.23
C PRO A 91 16.60 6.35 -10.62
N ASP A 92 16.68 5.01 -10.81
CA ASP A 92 16.90 4.35 -12.08
C ASP A 92 16.17 3.00 -12.11
N SER A 93 15.93 2.45 -13.30
CA SER A 93 15.16 1.22 -13.48
C SER A 93 15.99 -0.08 -13.41
N GLU A 94 17.33 0.01 -13.33
CA GLU A 94 18.18 -1.14 -13.65
C GLU A 94 18.79 -1.90 -12.45
N ALA A 95 18.58 -1.45 -11.21
CA ALA A 95 19.19 -2.11 -10.07
C ALA A 95 18.42 -3.36 -9.63
N VAL A 96 18.98 -4.53 -9.85
CA VAL A 96 18.39 -5.86 -9.55
C VAL A 96 17.92 -5.99 -8.09
N HIS A 97 18.64 -5.41 -7.12
CA HIS A 97 18.25 -5.44 -5.71
C HIS A 97 16.95 -4.67 -5.44
N ARG A 98 16.68 -3.59 -6.19
CA ARG A 98 15.41 -2.84 -6.10
C ARG A 98 14.24 -3.66 -6.61
N ILE A 99 14.44 -4.40 -7.71
CA ILE A 99 13.39 -5.29 -8.26
C ILE A 99 12.96 -6.29 -7.20
N LYS A 100 13.89 -6.94 -6.52
CA LYS A 100 13.58 -7.91 -5.46
C LYS A 100 12.83 -7.29 -4.28
N SER A 101 13.22 -6.10 -3.83
CA SER A 101 12.53 -5.39 -2.75
C SER A 101 11.12 -4.97 -3.16
N ILE A 102 10.95 -4.51 -4.40
CA ILE A 102 9.63 -4.15 -4.97
C ILE A 102 8.73 -5.38 -5.04
N GLU A 103 9.22 -6.49 -5.58
CA GLU A 103 8.46 -7.76 -5.63
C GLU A 103 8.06 -8.24 -4.23
N THR A 104 8.97 -8.14 -3.26
CA THR A 104 8.70 -8.48 -1.86
C THR A 104 7.60 -7.59 -1.29
N PHE A 105 7.69 -6.28 -1.48
CA PHE A 105 6.68 -5.32 -1.01
C PHE A 105 5.30 -5.59 -1.62
N VAL A 106 5.24 -5.75 -2.95
CA VAL A 106 3.99 -6.04 -3.66
C VAL A 106 3.38 -7.36 -3.20
N GLY A 107 4.19 -8.42 -3.07
CA GLY A 107 3.75 -9.71 -2.55
C GLY A 107 3.21 -9.61 -1.13
N GLN A 108 3.89 -8.90 -0.24
CA GLN A 108 3.42 -8.66 1.13
C GLN A 108 2.10 -7.88 1.16
N CYS A 109 1.90 -6.89 0.29
CA CYS A 109 0.61 -6.18 0.18
C CYS A 109 -0.54 -7.15 -0.15
N TRP A 110 -0.34 -8.04 -1.11
CA TRP A 110 -1.35 -9.05 -1.46
C TRP A 110 -1.57 -10.06 -0.33
N ASP A 111 -0.51 -10.50 0.33
CA ASP A 111 -0.58 -11.45 1.44
C ASP A 111 -1.41 -10.91 2.62
N VAL A 112 -1.33 -9.61 2.91
CA VAL A 112 -2.15 -9.00 3.97
C VAL A 112 -3.57 -8.66 3.51
N GLY A 113 -3.89 -8.83 2.22
CA GLY A 113 -5.22 -8.62 1.65
C GLY A 113 -5.47 -7.19 1.17
N LEU A 114 -4.41 -6.45 0.84
CA LEU A 114 -4.51 -5.18 0.11
C LEU A 114 -4.56 -5.46 -1.39
N VAL A 115 -5.59 -4.97 -2.06
CA VAL A 115 -5.64 -4.93 -3.53
C VAL A 115 -4.97 -3.64 -3.95
N ILE A 116 -3.78 -3.76 -4.54
CA ILE A 116 -3.01 -2.60 -4.97
C ILE A 116 -2.92 -2.53 -6.49
N GLY A 117 -3.19 -1.34 -7.05
CA GLY A 117 -2.74 -0.93 -8.36
C GLY A 117 -1.37 -0.25 -8.20
N HIS A 118 -0.34 -0.68 -8.94
CA HIS A 118 0.97 -0.09 -8.79
C HIS A 118 1.70 0.08 -10.11
N SER A 119 2.54 1.11 -10.16
CA SER A 119 3.52 1.30 -11.23
C SER A 119 4.88 1.65 -10.63
N VAL A 120 5.94 1.24 -11.31
CA VAL A 120 7.33 1.57 -10.95
C VAL A 120 7.87 2.51 -12.01
N ARG A 121 8.33 3.68 -11.62
CA ARG A 121 8.75 4.73 -12.55
C ARG A 121 9.91 5.54 -11.99
N THR A 122 10.72 6.08 -12.90
CA THR A 122 11.59 7.21 -12.56
C THR A 122 10.82 8.52 -12.62
N VAL A 123 11.34 9.57 -12.02
CA VAL A 123 10.75 10.92 -12.14
C VAL A 123 10.69 11.36 -13.60
N GLU A 124 11.73 11.07 -14.39
CA GLU A 124 11.79 11.38 -15.81
C GLU A 124 10.67 10.68 -16.61
N GLN A 125 10.45 9.39 -16.33
CA GLN A 125 9.34 8.64 -16.94
C GLN A 125 7.98 9.24 -16.59
N CYS A 126 7.76 9.63 -15.32
CA CYS A 126 6.52 10.30 -14.92
C CYS A 126 6.29 11.59 -15.70
N LEU A 127 7.33 12.43 -15.85
CA LEU A 127 7.24 13.68 -16.58
C LEU A 127 6.97 13.46 -18.08
N THR A 128 7.67 12.50 -18.68
CA THR A 128 7.51 12.18 -20.11
C THR A 128 6.11 11.65 -20.40
N GLU A 129 5.61 10.71 -19.60
CA GLU A 129 4.29 10.13 -19.81
C GLU A 129 3.17 11.14 -19.53
N ALA A 130 3.31 11.96 -18.49
CA ALA A 130 2.34 13.02 -18.19
C ALA A 130 2.27 14.09 -19.28
N ALA A 131 3.36 14.33 -20.01
CA ALA A 131 3.37 15.26 -21.14
C ALA A 131 2.61 14.73 -22.36
N ILE A 132 2.47 13.41 -22.49
CA ILE A 132 1.85 12.75 -23.63
C ILE A 132 0.40 12.37 -23.33
N ASP A 133 0.12 11.92 -22.11
CA ASP A 133 -1.18 11.39 -21.70
C ASP A 133 -1.76 12.21 -20.53
N VAL A 134 -2.85 12.92 -20.80
CA VAL A 134 -3.55 13.72 -19.80
C VAL A 134 -4.11 12.87 -18.65
N THR A 135 -4.41 11.60 -18.89
CA THR A 135 -4.91 10.69 -17.86
C THR A 135 -3.82 10.40 -16.83
N VAL A 136 -2.59 10.19 -17.32
CA VAL A 136 -1.41 10.02 -16.45
C VAL A 136 -1.14 11.30 -15.69
N GLN A 137 -1.17 12.46 -16.36
CA GLN A 137 -0.98 13.75 -15.73
C GLN A 137 -1.99 13.98 -14.60
N THR A 138 -3.27 13.72 -14.85
CA THR A 138 -4.33 13.88 -13.86
C THR A 138 -4.12 12.96 -12.66
N SER A 139 -3.81 11.68 -12.90
CA SER A 139 -3.60 10.72 -11.80
C SER A 139 -2.38 11.03 -10.93
N LEU A 140 -1.34 11.66 -11.47
CA LEU A 140 -0.16 12.09 -10.72
C LEU A 140 -0.38 13.40 -9.94
N LEU A 141 -1.35 14.22 -10.35
CA LEU A 141 -1.71 15.48 -9.67
C LEU A 141 -2.71 15.27 -8.52
N GLU A 142 -3.33 14.11 -8.46
CA GLU A 142 -4.28 13.71 -7.43
C GLU A 142 -3.58 13.17 -6.18
#